data_b30b60e7e5155b363b30e62c3a67909c
#
_entry.id   b30b60e7e5155b363b30e62c3a67909c
#
_cell.length_a   1.000
_cell.length_b   1.000
_cell.length_c   1.000
_cell.angle_alpha   90.00
_cell.angle_beta   90.00
_cell.angle_gamma   90.00
#
_symmetry.space_group_name_H-M   'P 1'
#
loop_
_entity.id
_entity.type
_entity.pdbx_description
1 polymer ?
#
loop_
_entity_poly.entity_id
_entity_poly.type
_entity_poly.pdbx_seq_one_letter_code
_entity_poly.pdbx_strand_id
1 'polypeptide(L)'
;MSHANDGNILNKLDVGNYEYGQKPHAVMSVDNTRRIIPSATLSTEFNELGKIDRIEDGNSLTSVDFVYGPDMQRWKSTTYNNGAVEKTTFYDTDYDKIIDKNGNVTEFIYLDDNLVMLRKNNGTFLPYVVVKDNLGSVISIYAGDGTQVYSASYDAWGKQNVTMNKIGFIRGYCGHEMLNDYQIINMNGRLYDPVLGRFLSPDNYVQTPDFSQNYNRYSYCLNNPLKYTDPSGELFGIDDFLVFSVVSGAVMGAMHAGMSGKSIWKGALFGAVGGAATYGIGAAFGAVGGLGHELLRAGAHGLSTGLFNGLSGENFFSGVVSGAGGSLMGTFAQSVHLPSWALMSSTAAMGGAVSLASGGNFYQGLLNAERILWKMRSMSNRNKTYA
;
A
#
# COMPACT_ATOMS: atom_id res chain seq x y z
N MET A 1 -2.55 -15.08 -23.08
CA MET A 1 -3.38 -15.56 -21.98
C MET A 1 -4.85 -15.47 -22.38
N SER A 2 -5.65 -16.47 -22.04
CA SER A 2 -7.10 -16.47 -22.24
C SER A 2 -7.84 -16.66 -20.91
N HIS A 3 -9.03 -16.08 -20.78
CA HIS A 3 -9.85 -16.12 -19.57
C HIS A 3 -11.29 -16.51 -19.90
N ALA A 4 -11.95 -17.13 -18.94
CA ALA A 4 -13.41 -17.30 -18.95
C ALA A 4 -14.11 -16.02 -18.46
N ASN A 5 -15.42 -15.92 -18.67
CA ASN A 5 -16.23 -14.78 -18.26
C ASN A 5 -16.30 -14.58 -16.71
N ASP A 6 -16.02 -15.62 -15.96
CA ASP A 6 -15.95 -15.64 -14.49
C ASP A 6 -14.55 -15.27 -13.95
N GLY A 7 -13.62 -14.87 -14.84
CA GLY A 7 -12.26 -14.50 -14.46
C GLY A 7 -11.30 -15.67 -14.25
N ASN A 8 -11.72 -16.92 -14.51
CA ASN A 8 -10.78 -18.04 -14.51
C ASN A 8 -9.78 -17.93 -15.66
N ILE A 9 -8.50 -18.18 -15.40
CA ILE A 9 -7.50 -18.32 -16.45
C ILE A 9 -7.73 -19.67 -17.14
N LEU A 10 -8.00 -19.66 -18.43
CA LEU A 10 -8.11 -20.88 -19.22
C LEU A 10 -6.75 -21.37 -19.72
N ASN A 11 -5.93 -20.44 -20.15
CA ASN A 11 -4.59 -20.73 -20.64
C ASN A 11 -3.63 -19.55 -20.39
N LYS A 12 -2.44 -19.84 -19.88
CA LYS A 12 -1.31 -18.92 -19.77
C LYS A 12 -0.15 -19.51 -20.62
N LEU A 13 0.36 -18.71 -21.55
CA LEU A 13 1.26 -19.19 -22.62
C LEU A 13 2.52 -19.92 -22.13
N ASP A 14 3.03 -19.52 -20.97
CA ASP A 14 4.21 -20.10 -20.33
C ASP A 14 3.91 -21.30 -19.43
N VAL A 15 2.67 -21.42 -18.92
CA VAL A 15 2.23 -22.50 -18.02
C VAL A 15 1.48 -23.60 -18.76
N GLY A 16 0.52 -23.23 -19.63
CA GLY A 16 -0.39 -24.13 -20.32
C GLY A 16 -1.84 -23.94 -19.90
N ASN A 17 -2.66 -24.99 -20.01
CA ASN A 17 -4.06 -24.96 -19.67
C ASN A 17 -4.25 -25.15 -18.16
N TYR A 18 -5.30 -24.51 -17.62
CA TYR A 18 -5.69 -24.56 -16.21
C TYR A 18 -6.94 -25.41 -16.05
N GLU A 19 -6.96 -26.27 -15.04
CA GLU A 19 -8.09 -27.08 -14.66
C GLU A 19 -8.59 -26.65 -13.28
N TYR A 20 -9.94 -26.64 -13.13
CA TYR A 20 -10.63 -26.25 -11.93
C TYR A 20 -11.51 -27.42 -11.45
N GLY A 21 -11.56 -27.64 -10.13
CA GLY A 21 -12.28 -28.74 -9.52
C GLY A 21 -13.63 -28.33 -8.92
N GLN A 22 -13.98 -28.96 -7.80
CA GLN A 22 -15.23 -28.66 -7.08
C GLN A 22 -15.30 -27.23 -6.54
N LYS A 23 -14.16 -26.59 -6.27
CA LYS A 23 -14.08 -25.16 -5.95
C LYS A 23 -13.91 -24.40 -7.27
N PRO A 24 -14.94 -23.65 -7.72
CA PRO A 24 -15.02 -23.15 -9.12
C PRO A 24 -13.85 -22.30 -9.57
N HIS A 25 -13.16 -21.63 -8.63
CA HIS A 25 -12.08 -20.66 -8.94
C HIS A 25 -10.72 -21.09 -8.38
N ALA A 26 -10.64 -22.19 -7.64
CA ALA A 26 -9.37 -22.73 -7.17
C ALA A 26 -8.74 -23.59 -8.28
N VAL A 27 -7.54 -23.26 -8.68
CA VAL A 27 -6.76 -24.07 -9.64
C VAL A 27 -6.47 -25.42 -9.01
N MET A 28 -6.86 -26.50 -9.71
CA MET A 28 -6.60 -27.87 -9.28
C MET A 28 -5.33 -28.41 -9.91
N SER A 29 -5.16 -28.17 -11.21
CA SER A 29 -3.98 -28.58 -11.96
C SER A 29 -3.71 -27.66 -13.13
N VAL A 30 -2.49 -27.73 -13.66
CA VAL A 30 -2.07 -27.05 -14.89
C VAL A 30 -1.22 -27.99 -15.74
N ASP A 31 -1.23 -27.82 -17.05
CA ASP A 31 -0.46 -28.67 -17.99
C ASP A 31 1.06 -28.59 -17.76
N ASN A 32 1.55 -27.48 -17.25
CA ASN A 32 2.97 -27.20 -17.07
C ASN A 32 3.83 -27.55 -18.29
N THR A 33 3.34 -27.19 -19.48
CA THR A 33 3.91 -27.62 -20.78
C THR A 33 5.36 -27.21 -20.96
N ARG A 34 5.78 -26.10 -20.36
CA ARG A 34 7.17 -25.60 -20.41
C ARG A 34 7.99 -25.99 -19.18
N ARG A 35 7.44 -26.79 -18.28
CA ARG A 35 8.10 -27.25 -17.05
C ARG A 35 8.70 -26.11 -16.22
N ILE A 36 8.03 -24.95 -16.18
CA ILE A 36 8.46 -23.78 -15.39
C ILE A 36 8.05 -23.87 -13.93
N ILE A 37 7.04 -24.71 -13.64
CA ILE A 37 6.64 -25.03 -12.28
C ILE A 37 7.45 -26.27 -11.87
N PRO A 38 8.23 -26.21 -10.79
CA PRO A 38 8.89 -27.38 -10.23
C PRO A 38 7.85 -28.48 -9.94
N SER A 39 8.28 -29.74 -9.92
CA SER A 39 7.38 -30.83 -9.54
C SER A 39 6.75 -30.51 -8.20
N ALA A 40 5.41 -30.58 -8.16
CA ALA A 40 4.59 -30.08 -7.06
C ALA A 40 4.85 -30.85 -5.76
N THR A 41 5.66 -30.29 -4.90
CA THR A 41 5.92 -30.79 -3.54
C THR A 41 5.64 -29.75 -2.50
N LEU A 42 5.15 -28.55 -2.89
CA LEU A 42 4.70 -27.54 -1.97
C LEU A 42 3.36 -27.95 -1.37
N SER A 43 3.32 -28.05 -0.05
CA SER A 43 2.09 -28.16 0.75
C SER A 43 1.89 -26.91 1.59
N THR A 44 0.63 -26.57 1.85
CA THR A 44 0.25 -25.41 2.66
C THR A 44 -0.74 -25.83 3.74
N GLU A 45 -0.49 -25.39 4.97
CA GLU A 45 -1.42 -25.53 6.08
C GLU A 45 -2.09 -24.20 6.36
N PHE A 46 -3.37 -24.23 6.69
CA PHE A 46 -4.19 -23.03 6.95
C PHE A 46 -4.65 -23.04 8.40
N ASN A 47 -4.66 -21.85 9.02
CA ASN A 47 -5.28 -21.67 10.33
C ASN A 47 -6.81 -21.55 10.23
N GLU A 48 -7.47 -21.42 11.38
CA GLU A 48 -8.91 -21.26 11.49
C GLU A 48 -9.46 -20.01 10.78
N LEU A 49 -8.61 -19.02 10.54
CA LEU A 49 -8.92 -17.76 9.85
C LEU A 49 -8.73 -17.86 8.33
N GLY A 50 -8.33 -19.03 7.81
CA GLY A 50 -8.05 -19.24 6.40
C GLY A 50 -6.74 -18.63 5.91
N LYS A 51 -5.87 -18.18 6.82
CA LYS A 51 -4.50 -17.72 6.49
C LYS A 51 -3.54 -18.89 6.52
N ILE A 52 -2.48 -18.82 5.71
CA ILE A 52 -1.48 -19.89 5.62
C ILE A 52 -0.54 -19.80 6.84
N ASP A 53 -0.53 -20.81 7.67
CA ASP A 53 0.36 -20.95 8.81
C ASP A 53 1.70 -21.58 8.46
N ARG A 54 1.71 -22.48 7.45
CA ARG A 54 2.91 -23.21 7.06
C ARG A 54 2.96 -23.43 5.55
N ILE A 55 4.15 -23.28 4.98
CA ILE A 55 4.50 -23.81 3.66
C ILE A 55 5.62 -24.83 3.86
N GLU A 56 5.52 -25.95 3.21
CA GLU A 56 6.57 -27.00 3.19
C GLU A 56 6.87 -27.43 1.77
N ASP A 57 8.16 -27.54 1.45
CA ASP A 57 8.63 -28.17 0.23
C ASP A 57 9.25 -29.53 0.55
N GLY A 58 8.53 -30.58 0.21
CA GLY A 58 8.96 -31.94 0.48
C GLY A 58 10.24 -32.36 -0.28
N ASN A 59 10.57 -31.71 -1.39
CA ASN A 59 11.78 -32.00 -2.16
C ASN A 59 13.04 -31.42 -1.52
N SER A 60 12.96 -30.15 -1.11
CA SER A 60 14.11 -29.44 -0.53
C SER A 60 14.19 -29.61 0.99
N LEU A 61 13.21 -30.25 1.60
CA LEU A 61 13.05 -30.38 3.06
C LEU A 61 13.08 -29.02 3.78
N THR A 62 12.62 -27.98 3.09
CA THR A 62 12.50 -26.65 3.63
C THR A 62 11.06 -26.36 4.01
N SER A 63 10.87 -25.60 5.08
CA SER A 63 9.54 -25.11 5.46
C SER A 63 9.62 -23.71 6.03
N VAL A 64 8.49 -22.99 6.01
CA VAL A 64 8.33 -21.71 6.68
C VAL A 64 7.03 -21.69 7.46
N ASP A 65 7.12 -21.34 8.73
CA ASP A 65 5.97 -21.13 9.62
C ASP A 65 5.72 -19.63 9.76
N PHE A 66 4.45 -19.26 9.81
CA PHE A 66 4.01 -17.89 9.99
C PHE A 66 3.25 -17.71 11.30
N VAL A 67 3.47 -16.58 11.95
CA VAL A 67 2.73 -16.16 13.13
C VAL A 67 2.08 -14.82 12.84
N TYR A 68 0.79 -14.70 13.16
CA TYR A 68 -0.01 -13.50 12.92
C TYR A 68 -0.28 -12.77 14.23
N GLY A 69 -0.30 -11.43 14.17
CA GLY A 69 -0.67 -10.58 15.30
C GLY A 69 -2.19 -10.47 15.49
N PRO A 70 -2.66 -9.75 16.51
CA PRO A 70 -4.08 -9.51 16.78
C PRO A 70 -4.80 -8.75 15.65
N ASP A 71 -4.05 -7.97 14.87
CA ASP A 71 -4.47 -7.23 13.68
C ASP A 71 -4.54 -8.11 12.43
N MET A 72 -4.30 -9.41 12.57
CA MET A 72 -4.22 -10.40 11.50
C MET A 72 -3.10 -10.14 10.47
N GLN A 73 -2.20 -9.21 10.75
CA GLN A 73 -1.00 -9.02 9.96
C GLN A 73 0.08 -10.02 10.37
N ARG A 74 0.95 -10.35 9.43
CA ARG A 74 2.07 -11.24 9.71
C ARG A 74 3.07 -10.53 10.60
N TRP A 75 3.38 -11.15 11.73
CA TRP A 75 4.28 -10.63 12.76
C TRP A 75 5.64 -11.29 12.74
N LYS A 76 5.67 -12.60 12.42
CA LYS A 76 6.90 -13.39 12.43
C LYS A 76 6.82 -14.50 11.38
N SER A 77 7.97 -14.82 10.76
CA SER A 77 8.15 -16.10 10.08
C SER A 77 9.40 -16.81 10.60
N THR A 78 9.39 -18.14 10.53
CA THR A 78 10.56 -18.97 10.84
C THR A 78 10.76 -19.95 9.70
N THR A 79 11.89 -19.86 9.02
CA THR A 79 12.26 -20.78 7.94
C THR A 79 13.13 -21.88 8.51
N TYR A 80 12.84 -23.11 8.09
CA TYR A 80 13.56 -24.31 8.49
C TYR A 80 14.22 -24.96 7.26
N ASN A 81 15.34 -25.63 7.51
CA ASN A 81 16.00 -26.50 6.54
C ASN A 81 16.35 -27.81 7.26
N ASN A 82 15.85 -28.95 6.79
CA ASN A 82 15.96 -30.25 7.45
C ASN A 82 15.52 -30.19 8.93
N GLY A 83 14.47 -29.46 9.26
CA GLY A 83 13.96 -29.31 10.61
C GLY A 83 14.77 -28.37 11.52
N ALA A 84 15.92 -27.87 11.08
CA ALA A 84 16.69 -26.87 11.82
C ALA A 84 16.32 -25.45 11.39
N VAL A 85 16.28 -24.51 12.34
CA VAL A 85 16.00 -23.09 12.05
C VAL A 85 17.12 -22.53 11.18
N GLU A 86 16.77 -22.05 9.99
CA GLU A 86 17.68 -21.38 9.06
C GLU A 86 17.66 -19.86 9.26
N LYS A 87 16.46 -19.28 9.40
CA LYS A 87 16.28 -17.86 9.71
C LYS A 87 14.95 -17.60 10.40
N THR A 88 14.89 -16.52 11.18
CA THR A 88 13.67 -15.95 11.72
C THR A 88 13.54 -14.50 11.25
N THR A 89 12.39 -14.13 10.72
CA THR A 89 12.08 -12.76 10.28
C THR A 89 10.95 -12.21 11.16
N PHE A 90 11.13 -11.03 11.69
CA PHE A 90 10.11 -10.25 12.38
C PHE A 90 9.70 -9.08 11.48
N TYR A 91 8.40 -8.83 11.43
CA TYR A 91 7.79 -7.83 10.56
C TYR A 91 7.10 -6.76 11.39
N ASP A 92 7.27 -5.52 10.97
CA ASP A 92 6.45 -4.39 11.35
C ASP A 92 6.21 -3.54 10.10
N THR A 93 5.32 -2.55 10.14
CA THR A 93 4.92 -1.75 8.98
C THR A 93 6.13 -1.20 8.21
N ASP A 94 7.07 -0.57 8.92
CA ASP A 94 8.24 0.08 8.35
C ASP A 94 9.57 -0.55 8.81
N TYR A 95 9.53 -1.80 9.31
CA TYR A 95 10.69 -2.45 9.88
C TYR A 95 10.68 -3.96 9.66
N ASP A 96 11.78 -4.49 9.12
CA ASP A 96 12.03 -5.92 9.06
C ASP A 96 13.31 -6.26 9.83
N LYS A 97 13.26 -7.30 10.67
CA LYS A 97 14.43 -7.83 11.39
C LYS A 97 14.61 -9.30 11.06
N ILE A 98 15.76 -9.63 10.52
CA ILE A 98 16.12 -11.00 10.13
C ILE A 98 17.23 -11.49 11.04
N ILE A 99 17.07 -12.66 11.64
CA ILE A 99 18.08 -13.36 12.42
C ILE A 99 18.38 -14.68 11.70
N ASP A 100 19.61 -14.87 11.27
CA ASP A 100 20.05 -16.11 10.61
C ASP A 100 20.39 -17.20 11.64
N LYS A 101 20.66 -18.42 11.17
CA LYS A 101 21.03 -19.58 12.01
C LYS A 101 22.29 -19.39 12.86
N ASN A 102 23.15 -18.44 12.50
CA ASN A 102 24.39 -18.13 13.23
C ASN A 102 24.17 -16.99 14.25
N GLY A 103 22.95 -16.47 14.37
CA GLY A 103 22.61 -15.35 15.23
C GLY A 103 22.97 -13.99 14.65
N ASN A 104 23.39 -13.90 13.38
CA ASN A 104 23.60 -12.59 12.75
C ASN A 104 22.26 -11.90 12.52
N VAL A 105 22.23 -10.62 12.86
CA VAL A 105 21.04 -9.77 12.76
C VAL A 105 21.18 -8.82 11.57
N THR A 106 20.17 -8.79 10.72
CA THR A 106 20.02 -7.79 9.67
C THR A 106 18.70 -7.05 9.88
N GLU A 107 18.74 -5.72 9.89
CA GLU A 107 17.59 -4.88 10.15
C GLU A 107 17.42 -3.88 9.03
N PHE A 108 16.19 -3.76 8.54
CA PHE A 108 15.78 -2.77 7.54
C PHE A 108 14.75 -1.84 8.17
N ILE A 109 14.94 -0.51 8.03
CA ILE A 109 13.96 0.51 8.37
C ILE A 109 13.58 1.22 7.07
N TYR A 110 12.31 1.19 6.72
CA TYR A 110 11.76 1.85 5.53
C TYR A 110 11.31 3.25 5.91
N LEU A 111 12.09 4.28 5.53
CA LEU A 111 11.81 5.67 5.92
C LEU A 111 10.91 6.38 4.93
N ASP A 112 10.96 5.98 3.68
CA ASP A 112 10.21 6.54 2.57
C ASP A 112 10.18 5.52 1.43
N ASP A 113 9.39 5.76 0.41
CA ASP A 113 9.28 4.89 -0.76
C ASP A 113 10.62 4.59 -1.44
N ASN A 114 11.58 5.50 -1.34
CA ASN A 114 12.87 5.42 -2.01
C ASN A 114 14.08 5.38 -1.08
N LEU A 115 13.88 5.22 0.23
CA LEU A 115 14.96 5.23 1.21
C LEU A 115 14.81 4.11 2.24
N VAL A 116 15.79 3.23 2.31
CA VAL A 116 15.89 2.20 3.34
C VAL A 116 17.18 2.35 4.13
N MET A 117 17.08 2.22 5.45
CA MET A 117 18.23 2.13 6.34
C MET A 117 18.51 0.67 6.65
N LEU A 118 19.75 0.25 6.49
CA LEU A 118 20.22 -1.11 6.80
C LEU A 118 21.20 -1.09 7.95
N ARG A 119 21.03 -2.00 8.93
CA ARG A 119 21.99 -2.30 9.99
C ARG A 119 22.29 -3.78 10.02
N LYS A 120 23.56 -4.14 10.23
CA LYS A 120 24.02 -5.53 10.48
C LYS A 120 24.69 -5.62 11.85
N ASN A 121 24.31 -6.62 12.65
CA ASN A 121 24.97 -7.00 13.93
C ASN A 121 25.26 -5.82 14.87
N ASN A 122 24.25 -5.01 15.20
CA ASN A 122 24.38 -3.83 16.07
C ASN A 122 25.37 -2.76 15.58
N GLY A 123 25.74 -2.77 14.30
CA GLY A 123 26.51 -1.72 13.67
C GLY A 123 25.73 -0.42 13.51
N THR A 124 26.25 0.49 12.71
CA THR A 124 25.58 1.76 12.37
C THR A 124 24.55 1.52 11.25
N PHE A 125 23.41 2.20 11.30
CA PHE A 125 22.48 2.25 10.20
C PHE A 125 23.07 3.03 9.03
N LEU A 126 23.09 2.40 7.85
CA LEU A 126 23.57 3.00 6.61
C LEU A 126 22.38 3.23 5.66
N PRO A 127 22.29 4.40 5.01
CA PRO A 127 21.24 4.70 4.05
C PRO A 127 21.49 4.03 2.71
N TYR A 128 20.41 3.55 2.09
CA TYR A 128 20.39 3.00 0.75
C TYR A 128 19.23 3.60 -0.04
N VAL A 129 19.48 3.98 -1.28
CA VAL A 129 18.47 4.52 -2.18
C VAL A 129 17.82 3.39 -2.95
N VAL A 130 16.50 3.30 -2.88
CA VAL A 130 15.69 2.28 -3.55
C VAL A 130 15.11 2.88 -4.82
N VAL A 131 15.27 2.19 -5.94
CA VAL A 131 14.67 2.54 -7.23
C VAL A 131 13.57 1.53 -7.53
N LYS A 132 12.37 2.02 -7.79
CA LYS A 132 11.18 1.23 -8.08
C LYS A 132 10.68 1.46 -9.50
N ASP A 133 9.91 0.51 -10.03
CA ASP A 133 9.13 0.70 -11.24
C ASP A 133 7.82 1.45 -10.94
N ASN A 134 6.97 1.62 -11.96
CA ASN A 134 5.69 2.31 -11.85
C ASN A 134 4.63 1.57 -11.01
N LEU A 135 4.83 0.29 -10.71
CA LEU A 135 3.97 -0.51 -9.84
C LEU A 135 4.49 -0.56 -8.40
N GLY A 136 5.65 0.07 -8.12
CA GLY A 136 6.30 0.04 -6.81
C GLY A 136 7.24 -1.16 -6.60
N SER A 137 7.54 -1.95 -7.65
CA SER A 137 8.46 -3.08 -7.54
C SER A 137 9.92 -2.59 -7.49
N VAL A 138 10.72 -3.18 -6.59
CA VAL A 138 12.12 -2.76 -6.38
C VAL A 138 13.02 -3.32 -7.46
N ILE A 139 13.53 -2.46 -8.34
CA ILE A 139 14.41 -2.85 -9.46
C ILE A 139 15.89 -2.69 -9.17
N SER A 140 16.27 -1.74 -8.32
CA SER A 140 17.67 -1.50 -7.94
C SER A 140 17.78 -0.87 -6.56
N ILE A 141 18.89 -1.14 -5.86
CA ILE A 141 19.25 -0.43 -4.63
C ILE A 141 20.70 -0.01 -4.72
N TYR A 142 20.99 1.22 -4.30
CA TYR A 142 22.30 1.83 -4.30
C TYR A 142 22.73 2.23 -2.88
N ALA A 143 23.99 1.96 -2.54
CA ALA A 143 24.62 2.47 -1.32
C ALA A 143 24.90 3.97 -1.44
N GLY A 144 25.22 4.63 -0.32
CA GLY A 144 25.49 6.06 -0.27
C GLY A 144 26.70 6.53 -1.11
N ASP A 145 27.59 5.62 -1.50
CA ASP A 145 28.72 5.87 -2.41
C ASP A 145 28.35 5.67 -3.90
N GLY A 146 27.10 5.38 -4.22
CA GLY A 146 26.63 5.10 -5.57
C GLY A 146 26.84 3.65 -6.04
N THR A 147 27.38 2.77 -5.20
CA THR A 147 27.55 1.36 -5.54
C THR A 147 26.21 0.65 -5.60
N GLN A 148 25.90 -0.05 -6.70
CA GLN A 148 24.72 -0.90 -6.80
C GLN A 148 24.91 -2.16 -5.94
N VAL A 149 23.94 -2.43 -5.07
CA VAL A 149 23.98 -3.56 -4.13
C VAL A 149 22.83 -4.56 -4.34
N TYR A 150 21.80 -4.15 -5.09
CA TYR A 150 20.67 -4.98 -5.46
C TYR A 150 20.22 -4.66 -6.88
N SER A 151 19.86 -5.70 -7.63
CA SER A 151 19.25 -5.57 -8.96
C SER A 151 18.31 -6.74 -9.22
N ALA A 152 17.08 -6.45 -9.64
CA ALA A 152 16.08 -7.42 -10.01
C ALA A 152 15.21 -6.93 -11.18
N SER A 153 14.55 -7.86 -11.85
CA SER A 153 13.53 -7.61 -12.85
C SER A 153 12.32 -8.51 -12.60
N TYR A 154 11.17 -8.13 -13.13
CA TYR A 154 9.91 -8.83 -12.91
C TYR A 154 9.21 -9.06 -14.25
N ASP A 155 8.53 -10.18 -14.39
CA ASP A 155 7.56 -10.33 -15.46
C ASP A 155 6.25 -9.60 -15.12
N ALA A 156 5.29 -9.62 -16.05
CA ALA A 156 4.00 -8.95 -15.87
C ALA A 156 3.20 -9.46 -14.65
N TRP A 157 3.49 -10.63 -14.14
CA TRP A 157 2.80 -11.28 -13.02
C TRP A 157 3.61 -11.25 -11.72
N GLY A 158 4.79 -10.63 -11.75
CA GLY A 158 5.61 -10.45 -10.57
C GLY A 158 6.65 -11.56 -10.35
N LYS A 159 6.82 -12.51 -11.28
CA LYS A 159 7.91 -13.48 -11.19
C LYS A 159 9.23 -12.73 -11.21
N GLN A 160 9.99 -12.85 -10.12
CA GLN A 160 11.25 -12.14 -9.92
C GLN A 160 12.43 -12.87 -10.56
N ASN A 161 13.33 -12.09 -11.14
CA ASN A 161 14.68 -12.52 -11.53
C ASN A 161 15.70 -11.59 -10.87
N VAL A 162 16.38 -12.09 -9.83
CA VAL A 162 17.40 -11.36 -9.08
C VAL A 162 18.76 -11.58 -9.73
N THR A 163 19.40 -10.52 -10.18
CA THR A 163 20.77 -10.58 -10.74
C THR A 163 21.84 -10.21 -9.71
N MET A 164 21.46 -9.46 -8.66
CA MET A 164 22.35 -9.07 -7.57
C MET A 164 21.56 -8.82 -6.28
N ASN A 165 22.04 -9.40 -5.15
CA ASN A 165 21.53 -9.08 -3.81
C ASN A 165 22.64 -9.24 -2.75
N LYS A 166 23.46 -8.21 -2.59
CA LYS A 166 24.61 -8.20 -1.66
C LYS A 166 24.20 -7.91 -0.20
N ILE A 167 23.01 -7.36 -0.01
CA ILE A 167 22.55 -6.89 1.30
C ILE A 167 21.51 -7.82 1.96
N GLY A 168 21.02 -8.83 1.25
CA GLY A 168 19.98 -9.73 1.75
C GLY A 168 18.59 -9.07 1.78
N PHE A 169 18.32 -8.14 0.84
CA PHE A 169 17.04 -7.47 0.73
C PHE A 169 15.95 -8.46 0.34
N ILE A 170 14.81 -8.40 1.01
CA ILE A 170 13.74 -9.40 0.89
C ILE A 170 12.48 -8.90 0.18
N ARG A 171 12.31 -7.58 0.03
CA ARG A 171 11.14 -7.03 -0.67
C ARG A 171 11.41 -6.87 -2.16
N GLY A 172 10.36 -7.01 -2.96
CA GLY A 172 10.49 -7.01 -4.42
C GLY A 172 9.27 -6.47 -5.14
N TYR A 173 8.48 -7.37 -5.74
CA TYR A 173 7.31 -7.02 -6.55
C TYR A 173 6.29 -6.20 -5.75
N CYS A 174 5.93 -5.01 -6.26
CA CYS A 174 5.03 -4.05 -5.59
C CYS A 174 5.41 -3.77 -4.12
N GLY A 175 6.70 -3.90 -3.75
CA GLY A 175 7.19 -3.73 -2.37
C GLY A 175 6.92 -4.90 -1.43
N HIS A 176 6.31 -5.98 -1.89
CA HIS A 176 6.02 -7.17 -1.10
C HIS A 176 7.25 -8.04 -0.82
N GLU A 177 7.19 -8.82 0.26
CA GLU A 177 8.23 -9.81 0.58
C GLU A 177 8.24 -10.94 -0.45
N MET A 178 9.43 -11.26 -0.92
CA MET A 178 9.67 -12.36 -1.85
C MET A 178 10.13 -13.60 -1.09
N LEU A 179 9.30 -14.64 -1.07
CA LEU A 179 9.66 -15.97 -0.55
C LEU A 179 10.34 -16.76 -1.67
N ASN A 180 11.57 -16.36 -2.02
CA ASN A 180 12.27 -16.83 -3.20
C ASN A 180 12.51 -18.34 -3.21
N ASP A 181 12.71 -18.95 -2.04
CA ASP A 181 12.90 -20.40 -1.90
C ASP A 181 11.67 -21.19 -2.38
N TYR A 182 10.48 -20.58 -2.32
CA TYR A 182 9.19 -21.16 -2.73
C TYR A 182 8.65 -20.55 -4.02
N GLN A 183 9.30 -19.53 -4.59
CA GLN A 183 8.82 -18.71 -5.72
C GLN A 183 7.43 -18.10 -5.50
N ILE A 184 7.12 -17.73 -4.27
CA ILE A 184 5.86 -17.16 -3.81
C ILE A 184 6.08 -15.73 -3.33
N ILE A 185 5.09 -14.87 -3.52
CA ILE A 185 5.07 -13.51 -3.01
C ILE A 185 4.14 -13.43 -1.81
N ASN A 186 4.67 -12.92 -0.72
CA ASN A 186 3.90 -12.62 0.47
C ASN A 186 3.28 -11.24 0.35
N MET A 187 1.98 -11.17 0.06
CA MET A 187 1.23 -9.92 -0.02
C MET A 187 0.47 -9.60 1.29
N ASN A 188 1.04 -9.95 2.44
CA ASN A 188 0.47 -9.80 3.80
C ASN A 188 -0.82 -10.60 4.02
N GLY A 189 -1.96 -10.15 3.50
CA GLY A 189 -3.24 -10.81 3.67
C GLY A 189 -3.28 -12.21 3.08
N ARG A 190 -2.65 -12.41 1.91
CA ARG A 190 -2.60 -13.69 1.19
C ARG A 190 -1.22 -13.95 0.60
N LEU A 191 -0.95 -15.23 0.31
CA LEU A 191 0.21 -15.61 -0.49
C LEU A 191 -0.19 -15.71 -1.96
N TYR A 192 0.67 -15.21 -2.84
CA TYR A 192 0.46 -15.13 -4.27
C TYR A 192 1.52 -15.91 -5.03
N ASP A 193 1.07 -16.76 -5.96
CA ASP A 193 1.95 -17.46 -6.91
C ASP A 193 2.02 -16.67 -8.22
N PRO A 194 3.15 -16.02 -8.52
CA PRO A 194 3.32 -15.22 -9.74
C PRO A 194 3.41 -16.09 -11.00
N VAL A 195 3.80 -17.36 -10.88
CA VAL A 195 3.86 -18.28 -12.01
C VAL A 195 2.45 -18.69 -12.43
N LEU A 196 1.60 -19.03 -11.46
CA LEU A 196 0.18 -19.32 -11.71
C LEU A 196 -0.66 -18.05 -11.94
N GLY A 197 -0.22 -16.89 -11.46
CA GLY A 197 -1.00 -15.66 -11.51
C GLY A 197 -2.23 -15.70 -10.57
N ARG A 198 -2.11 -16.40 -9.43
CA ARG A 198 -3.22 -16.68 -8.52
C ARG A 198 -2.80 -16.58 -7.06
N PHE A 199 -3.76 -16.10 -6.22
CA PHE A 199 -3.63 -16.27 -4.78
C PHE A 199 -3.80 -17.74 -4.37
N LEU A 200 -3.11 -18.17 -3.32
CA LEU A 200 -3.19 -19.54 -2.80
C LEU A 200 -4.42 -19.74 -1.88
N SER A 201 -5.01 -18.65 -1.39
CA SER A 201 -6.24 -18.66 -0.59
C SER A 201 -7.28 -17.71 -1.20
N PRO A 202 -8.59 -18.00 -0.98
CA PRO A 202 -9.64 -17.12 -1.47
C PRO A 202 -9.66 -15.81 -0.69
N ASP A 203 -10.02 -14.71 -1.35
CA ASP A 203 -10.34 -13.45 -0.70
C ASP A 203 -11.48 -13.63 0.30
N ASN A 204 -11.41 -12.99 1.46
CA ASN A 204 -12.49 -12.99 2.43
C ASN A 204 -13.70 -12.18 1.97
N TYR A 205 -13.50 -11.25 1.05
CA TYR A 205 -14.50 -10.30 0.58
C TYR A 205 -14.70 -10.33 -0.93
N VAL A 206 -15.93 -10.06 -1.36
CA VAL A 206 -16.24 -9.69 -2.75
C VAL A 206 -16.36 -8.18 -2.80
N GLN A 207 -15.34 -7.52 -3.33
CA GLN A 207 -15.18 -6.07 -3.23
C GLN A 207 -16.16 -5.31 -4.14
N THR A 208 -16.50 -5.88 -5.31
CA THR A 208 -17.38 -5.27 -6.30
C THR A 208 -18.46 -6.28 -6.73
N PRO A 209 -19.56 -6.42 -5.98
CA PRO A 209 -20.59 -7.43 -6.25
C PRO A 209 -21.28 -7.29 -7.63
N ASP A 210 -21.27 -6.09 -8.19
CA ASP A 210 -21.86 -5.81 -9.51
C ASP A 210 -20.96 -6.22 -10.68
N PHE A 211 -19.75 -6.70 -10.40
CA PHE A 211 -18.78 -7.11 -11.40
C PHE A 211 -18.47 -8.61 -11.29
N SER A 212 -18.89 -9.39 -12.30
CA SER A 212 -18.84 -10.87 -12.24
C SER A 212 -17.44 -11.45 -12.00
N GLN A 213 -16.39 -10.82 -12.53
CA GLN A 213 -15.01 -11.28 -12.32
C GLN A 213 -14.54 -11.15 -10.86
N ASN A 214 -15.18 -10.29 -10.06
CA ASN A 214 -14.84 -10.11 -8.65
C ASN A 214 -15.28 -11.29 -7.77
N TYR A 215 -16.18 -12.16 -8.27
CA TYR A 215 -16.51 -13.41 -7.60
C TYR A 215 -15.39 -14.44 -7.66
N ASN A 216 -14.40 -14.25 -8.54
CA ASN A 216 -13.19 -15.04 -8.55
C ASN A 216 -12.22 -14.58 -7.44
N ARG A 217 -12.44 -15.08 -6.24
CA ARG A 217 -11.70 -14.69 -5.02
C ARG A 217 -10.22 -15.12 -4.99
N TYR A 218 -9.75 -15.85 -6.00
CA TYR A 218 -8.34 -16.22 -6.19
C TYR A 218 -7.62 -15.34 -7.22
N SER A 219 -8.36 -14.47 -7.90
CA SER A 219 -7.82 -13.62 -8.95
C SER A 219 -6.92 -12.52 -8.38
N TYR A 220 -5.76 -12.32 -8.98
CA TYR A 220 -4.92 -11.17 -8.71
C TYR A 220 -5.29 -10.03 -9.67
N CYS A 221 -5.60 -8.86 -9.10
CA CYS A 221 -5.83 -7.61 -9.84
C CYS A 221 -6.78 -7.76 -11.05
N LEU A 222 -7.85 -8.56 -10.93
CA LEU A 222 -8.80 -8.86 -12.02
C LEU A 222 -8.10 -9.34 -13.30
N ASN A 223 -7.01 -10.09 -13.18
CA ASN A 223 -6.14 -10.53 -14.28
C ASN A 223 -5.49 -9.39 -15.10
N ASN A 224 -5.34 -8.20 -14.51
CA ASN A 224 -4.66 -7.07 -15.12
C ASN A 224 -3.57 -6.50 -14.19
N PRO A 225 -2.49 -7.26 -13.95
CA PRO A 225 -1.45 -6.93 -12.97
C PRO A 225 -0.55 -5.76 -13.39
N LEU A 226 -0.59 -5.33 -14.66
CA LEU A 226 0.13 -4.15 -15.14
C LEU A 226 -0.62 -2.84 -14.90
N LYS A 227 -1.93 -2.93 -14.57
CA LYS A 227 -2.78 -1.77 -14.34
C LYS A 227 -3.12 -1.58 -12.87
N TYR A 228 -3.27 -2.67 -12.14
CA TYR A 228 -3.70 -2.67 -10.75
C TYR A 228 -2.64 -3.35 -9.88
N THR A 229 -2.55 -2.91 -8.63
CA THR A 229 -1.76 -3.56 -7.57
C THR A 229 -2.70 -3.98 -6.43
N ASP A 230 -2.24 -4.87 -5.57
CA ASP A 230 -2.93 -5.24 -4.33
C ASP A 230 -1.94 -5.06 -3.16
N PRO A 231 -1.89 -3.88 -2.53
CA PRO A 231 -0.89 -3.58 -1.51
C PRO A 231 -1.06 -4.34 -0.20
N SER A 232 -2.28 -4.81 0.08
CA SER A 232 -2.59 -5.53 1.32
C SER A 232 -2.71 -7.03 1.15
N GLY A 233 -2.83 -7.52 -0.09
CA GLY A 233 -3.18 -8.91 -0.40
C GLY A 233 -4.65 -9.25 -0.11
N GLU A 234 -5.49 -8.25 0.16
CA GLU A 234 -6.94 -8.40 0.41
C GLU A 234 -7.78 -7.41 -0.40
N LEU A 235 -7.20 -6.28 -0.83
CA LEU A 235 -7.89 -5.21 -1.54
C LEU A 235 -7.15 -4.88 -2.83
N PHE A 236 -7.75 -5.19 -3.99
CA PHE A 236 -7.22 -4.77 -5.28
C PHE A 236 -8.10 -3.69 -5.90
N GLY A 237 -7.51 -2.81 -6.69
CA GLY A 237 -8.24 -1.83 -7.51
C GLY A 237 -8.94 -0.71 -6.75
N ILE A 238 -8.98 -0.76 -5.44
CA ILE A 238 -9.20 0.40 -4.61
C ILE A 238 -7.80 0.97 -4.40
N ASP A 239 -7.52 2.05 -5.12
CA ASP A 239 -6.30 2.81 -4.95
C ASP A 239 -6.14 3.09 -3.45
N ASP A 240 -4.96 2.77 -2.87
CA ASP A 240 -4.65 3.06 -1.47
C ASP A 240 -4.94 4.51 -1.13
N PHE A 241 -4.81 5.40 -2.12
CA PHE A 241 -5.21 6.79 -2.02
C PHE A 241 -6.70 6.97 -1.74
N LEU A 242 -7.59 6.12 -2.25
CA LEU A 242 -9.01 6.20 -1.90
C LEU A 242 -9.22 5.83 -0.44
N VAL A 243 -8.66 4.68 0.00
CA VAL A 243 -8.75 4.24 1.40
C VAL A 243 -8.12 5.28 2.32
N PHE A 244 -6.91 5.74 1.99
CA PHE A 244 -6.24 6.81 2.73
C PHE A 244 -7.06 8.09 2.76
N SER A 245 -7.66 8.51 1.64
CA SER A 245 -8.49 9.71 1.56
C SER A 245 -9.76 9.60 2.39
N VAL A 246 -10.40 8.42 2.40
CA VAL A 246 -11.60 8.14 3.20
C VAL A 246 -11.25 8.14 4.70
N VAL A 247 -10.21 7.41 5.09
CA VAL A 247 -9.79 7.29 6.50
C VAL A 247 -9.27 8.63 7.03
N SER A 248 -8.38 9.30 6.30
CA SER A 248 -7.88 10.61 6.70
C SER A 248 -8.99 11.66 6.76
N GLY A 249 -9.90 11.65 5.79
CA GLY A 249 -11.09 12.47 5.80
C GLY A 249 -11.97 12.22 7.02
N ALA A 250 -12.24 10.95 7.36
CA ALA A 250 -13.00 10.58 8.56
C ALA A 250 -12.34 11.08 9.84
N VAL A 251 -11.04 10.89 10.00
CA VAL A 251 -10.27 11.34 11.17
C VAL A 251 -10.30 12.85 11.29
N MET A 252 -10.03 13.56 10.20
CA MET A 252 -10.03 15.04 10.18
C MET A 252 -11.44 15.61 10.47
N GLY A 253 -12.47 15.01 9.88
CA GLY A 253 -13.86 15.41 10.12
C GLY A 253 -14.30 15.15 11.57
N ALA A 254 -13.91 14.02 12.16
CA ALA A 254 -14.14 13.70 13.57
C ALA A 254 -13.45 14.71 14.50
N MET A 255 -12.18 15.02 14.23
CA MET A 255 -11.41 16.01 15.01
C MET A 255 -12.02 17.40 14.92
N HIS A 256 -12.38 17.85 13.70
CA HIS A 256 -13.01 19.14 13.49
C HIS A 256 -14.36 19.26 14.23
N ALA A 257 -15.20 18.24 14.14
CA ALA A 257 -16.49 18.21 14.85
C ALA A 257 -16.29 18.22 16.38
N GLY A 258 -15.34 17.43 16.90
CA GLY A 258 -15.02 17.43 18.34
C GLY A 258 -14.52 18.79 18.84
N MET A 259 -13.66 19.45 18.08
CA MET A 259 -13.16 20.81 18.41
C MET A 259 -14.25 21.89 18.34
N SER A 260 -15.27 21.69 17.50
CA SER A 260 -16.42 22.59 17.31
C SER A 260 -17.61 22.27 18.20
N GLY A 261 -17.49 21.32 19.14
CA GLY A 261 -18.57 20.87 20.01
C GLY A 261 -19.72 20.15 19.30
N LYS A 262 -19.48 19.67 18.08
CA LYS A 262 -20.43 18.93 17.27
C LYS A 262 -20.26 17.40 17.43
N SER A 263 -21.18 16.63 16.88
CA SER A 263 -21.12 15.17 16.92
C SER A 263 -19.92 14.61 16.16
N ILE A 264 -18.98 13.97 16.88
CA ILE A 264 -17.76 13.35 16.32
C ILE A 264 -18.11 12.32 15.23
N TRP A 265 -19.14 11.51 15.43
CA TRP A 265 -19.59 10.51 14.47
C TRP A 265 -20.10 11.10 13.16
N LYS A 266 -20.87 12.21 13.25
CA LYS A 266 -21.29 12.94 12.05
C LYS A 266 -20.10 13.56 11.34
N GLY A 267 -19.17 14.14 12.08
CA GLY A 267 -17.94 14.69 11.54
C GLY A 267 -17.10 13.62 10.81
N ALA A 268 -16.95 12.42 11.42
CA ALA A 268 -16.26 11.30 10.80
C ALA A 268 -16.94 10.87 9.49
N LEU A 269 -18.26 10.70 9.50
CA LEU A 269 -19.00 10.29 8.31
C LEU A 269 -18.88 11.30 7.17
N PHE A 270 -19.12 12.58 7.44
CA PHE A 270 -18.98 13.63 6.42
C PHE A 270 -17.54 13.77 5.94
N GLY A 271 -16.58 13.64 6.84
CA GLY A 271 -15.16 13.65 6.49
C GLY A 271 -14.78 12.47 5.58
N ALA A 272 -15.26 11.26 5.86
CA ALA A 272 -15.04 10.08 5.02
C ALA A 272 -15.58 10.28 3.60
N VAL A 273 -16.84 10.76 3.47
CA VAL A 273 -17.45 11.04 2.17
C VAL A 273 -16.74 12.17 1.44
N GLY A 274 -16.29 13.19 2.16
CA GLY A 274 -15.48 14.29 1.62
C GLY A 274 -14.12 13.79 1.10
N GLY A 275 -13.46 12.89 1.82
CA GLY A 275 -12.23 12.25 1.40
C GLY A 275 -12.41 11.44 0.11
N ALA A 276 -13.47 10.61 0.04
CA ALA A 276 -13.81 9.84 -1.17
C ALA A 276 -14.08 10.76 -2.38
N ALA A 277 -14.81 11.86 -2.18
CA ALA A 277 -15.10 12.84 -3.24
C ALA A 277 -13.82 13.54 -3.72
N THR A 278 -12.93 13.89 -2.79
CA THR A 278 -11.61 14.49 -3.12
C THR A 278 -10.77 13.56 -3.97
N TYR A 279 -10.72 12.28 -3.62
CA TYR A 279 -10.05 11.26 -4.42
C TYR A 279 -10.68 11.13 -5.81
N GLY A 280 -12.01 11.00 -5.88
CA GLY A 280 -12.73 10.86 -7.16
C GLY A 280 -12.48 12.03 -8.11
N ILE A 281 -12.44 13.27 -7.60
CA ILE A 281 -12.09 14.46 -8.38
C ILE A 281 -10.63 14.37 -8.85
N GLY A 282 -9.68 14.01 -7.97
CA GLY A 282 -8.28 13.82 -8.31
C GLY A 282 -8.08 12.78 -9.43
N ALA A 283 -8.76 11.63 -9.31
CA ALA A 283 -8.71 10.55 -10.29
C ALA A 283 -9.34 10.95 -11.65
N ALA A 284 -10.47 11.69 -11.63
CA ALA A 284 -11.17 12.14 -12.84
C ALA A 284 -10.37 13.17 -13.64
N PHE A 285 -9.67 14.07 -12.94
CA PHE A 285 -8.90 15.12 -13.60
C PHE A 285 -7.44 14.71 -13.91
N GLY A 286 -6.91 13.67 -13.26
CA GLY A 286 -5.53 13.20 -13.48
C GLY A 286 -4.45 14.22 -13.09
N ALA A 287 -3.19 13.86 -13.43
CA ALA A 287 -2.02 14.68 -13.08
C ALA A 287 -1.56 15.66 -14.20
N VAL A 288 -2.14 15.58 -15.39
CA VAL A 288 -1.67 16.33 -16.56
C VAL A 288 -2.78 17.23 -17.10
N GLY A 289 -2.57 18.54 -17.01
CA GLY A 289 -3.48 19.52 -17.59
C GLY A 289 -2.88 20.91 -17.63
N GLY A 290 -3.34 21.74 -18.58
CA GLY A 290 -3.02 23.17 -18.60
C GLY A 290 -3.79 23.93 -17.52
N LEU A 291 -3.55 25.25 -17.42
CA LEU A 291 -4.18 26.14 -16.41
C LEU A 291 -5.70 25.98 -16.33
N GLY A 292 -6.38 25.84 -17.48
CA GLY A 292 -7.84 25.65 -17.53
C GLY A 292 -8.29 24.36 -16.87
N HIS A 293 -7.53 23.27 -17.03
CA HIS A 293 -7.80 21.99 -16.39
C HIS A 293 -7.63 22.06 -14.86
N GLU A 294 -6.59 22.73 -14.40
CA GLU A 294 -6.35 22.95 -12.96
C GLU A 294 -7.44 23.82 -12.31
N LEU A 295 -7.94 24.83 -13.01
CA LEU A 295 -9.05 25.65 -12.54
C LEU A 295 -10.36 24.85 -12.45
N LEU A 296 -10.63 23.98 -13.40
CA LEU A 296 -11.80 23.08 -13.36
C LEU A 296 -11.70 22.08 -12.20
N ARG A 297 -10.53 21.49 -11.99
CA ARG A 297 -10.26 20.59 -10.85
C ARG A 297 -10.45 21.31 -9.52
N ALA A 298 -9.90 22.51 -9.40
CA ALA A 298 -10.06 23.35 -8.20
C ALA A 298 -11.53 23.73 -7.97
N GLY A 299 -12.27 24.06 -9.03
CA GLY A 299 -13.71 24.31 -8.97
C GLY A 299 -14.50 23.09 -8.48
N ALA A 300 -14.18 21.91 -8.96
CA ALA A 300 -14.81 20.67 -8.53
C ALA A 300 -14.53 20.36 -7.05
N HIS A 301 -13.30 20.53 -6.57
CA HIS A 301 -12.95 20.40 -5.15
C HIS A 301 -13.67 21.45 -4.30
N GLY A 302 -13.75 22.70 -4.78
CA GLY A 302 -14.46 23.77 -4.10
C GLY A 302 -15.95 23.46 -3.95
N LEU A 303 -16.63 23.10 -5.04
CA LEU A 303 -18.05 22.76 -5.01
C LEU A 303 -18.33 21.56 -4.11
N SER A 304 -17.52 20.50 -4.20
CA SER A 304 -17.64 19.32 -3.33
C SER A 304 -17.55 19.71 -1.85
N THR A 305 -16.49 20.42 -1.46
CA THR A 305 -16.27 20.84 -0.08
C THR A 305 -17.35 21.82 0.40
N GLY A 306 -17.81 22.73 -0.47
CA GLY A 306 -18.91 23.65 -0.16
C GLY A 306 -20.23 22.92 0.10
N LEU A 307 -20.57 21.93 -0.71
CA LEU A 307 -21.77 21.12 -0.51
C LEU A 307 -21.70 20.35 0.83
N PHE A 308 -20.57 19.75 1.16
CA PHE A 308 -20.40 19.03 2.44
C PHE A 308 -20.49 19.99 3.63
N ASN A 309 -19.90 21.17 3.56
CA ASN A 309 -20.05 22.19 4.59
C ASN A 309 -21.52 22.60 4.76
N GLY A 310 -22.23 22.87 3.67
CA GLY A 310 -23.64 23.21 3.70
C GLY A 310 -24.51 22.11 4.33
N LEU A 311 -24.29 20.84 3.95
CA LEU A 311 -24.99 19.67 4.52
C LEU A 311 -24.66 19.46 6.00
N SER A 312 -23.46 19.79 6.45
CA SER A 312 -23.05 19.69 7.85
C SER A 312 -23.45 20.92 8.70
N GLY A 313 -24.18 21.87 8.10
CA GLY A 313 -24.65 23.11 8.77
C GLY A 313 -23.55 24.16 8.93
N GLU A 314 -22.54 24.12 8.05
CA GLU A 314 -21.47 25.11 7.98
C GLU A 314 -21.63 26.02 6.76
N ASN A 315 -20.78 27.05 6.67
CA ASN A 315 -20.86 27.99 5.57
C ASN A 315 -20.41 27.36 4.25
N PHE A 316 -21.32 27.33 3.27
CA PHE A 316 -21.05 26.80 1.92
C PHE A 316 -19.84 27.48 1.25
N PHE A 317 -19.77 28.81 1.31
CA PHE A 317 -18.71 29.57 0.66
C PHE A 317 -17.35 29.35 1.31
N SER A 318 -17.28 29.10 2.63
CA SER A 318 -16.04 28.74 3.28
C SER A 318 -15.51 27.38 2.77
N GLY A 319 -16.40 26.42 2.53
CA GLY A 319 -16.07 25.13 1.91
C GLY A 319 -15.56 25.31 0.48
N VAL A 320 -16.23 26.14 -0.33
CA VAL A 320 -15.79 26.43 -1.71
C VAL A 320 -14.38 27.02 -1.74
N VAL A 321 -14.11 28.02 -0.91
CA VAL A 321 -12.79 28.67 -0.86
C VAL A 321 -11.71 27.71 -0.37
N SER A 322 -12.00 26.89 0.65
CA SER A 322 -11.02 25.93 1.19
C SER A 322 -10.70 24.81 0.19
N GLY A 323 -11.72 24.23 -0.45
CA GLY A 323 -11.55 23.15 -1.40
C GLY A 323 -10.83 23.58 -2.68
N ALA A 324 -11.26 24.69 -3.27
CA ALA A 324 -10.62 25.23 -4.47
C ALA A 324 -9.19 25.74 -4.19
N GLY A 325 -9.02 26.48 -3.10
CA GLY A 325 -7.73 27.01 -2.71
C GLY A 325 -6.72 25.92 -2.35
N GLY A 326 -7.14 24.87 -1.62
CA GLY A 326 -6.31 23.72 -1.31
C GLY A 326 -5.84 22.98 -2.57
N SER A 327 -6.72 22.79 -3.56
CA SER A 327 -6.39 22.17 -4.83
C SER A 327 -5.33 22.98 -5.61
N LEU A 328 -5.54 24.29 -5.76
CA LEU A 328 -4.60 25.18 -6.47
C LEU A 328 -3.26 25.27 -5.75
N MET A 329 -3.26 25.32 -4.43
CA MET A 329 -2.04 25.39 -3.64
C MET A 329 -1.24 24.09 -3.75
N GLY A 330 -1.91 22.93 -3.75
CA GLY A 330 -1.25 21.64 -3.97
C GLY A 330 -0.55 21.57 -5.32
N THR A 331 -1.22 22.02 -6.40
CA THR A 331 -0.61 22.09 -7.75
C THR A 331 0.58 23.04 -7.78
N PHE A 332 0.44 24.23 -7.20
CA PHE A 332 1.53 25.20 -7.15
C PHE A 332 2.72 24.64 -6.37
N ALA A 333 2.50 24.02 -5.23
CA ALA A 333 3.55 23.42 -4.41
C ALA A 333 4.33 22.34 -5.16
N GLN A 334 3.64 21.50 -5.91
CA GLN A 334 4.26 20.48 -6.77
C GLN A 334 5.07 21.11 -7.91
N SER A 335 4.55 22.14 -8.56
CA SER A 335 5.20 22.77 -9.71
C SER A 335 6.52 23.48 -9.36
N VAL A 336 6.64 24.02 -8.14
CA VAL A 336 7.81 24.77 -7.69
C VAL A 336 8.67 24.05 -6.66
N HIS A 337 8.39 22.77 -6.37
CA HIS A 337 9.13 21.95 -5.42
C HIS A 337 9.33 22.63 -4.06
N LEU A 338 8.24 23.15 -3.48
CA LEU A 338 8.31 23.92 -2.24
C LEU A 338 8.84 23.08 -1.08
N PRO A 339 9.76 23.60 -0.26
CA PRO A 339 10.18 22.94 0.96
C PRO A 339 9.00 22.85 1.96
N SER A 340 9.05 21.86 2.86
CA SER A 340 7.97 21.54 3.81
C SER A 340 7.50 22.73 4.65
N TRP A 341 8.41 23.66 5.02
CA TRP A 341 8.05 24.86 5.78
C TRP A 341 7.19 25.84 4.96
N ALA A 342 7.47 25.97 3.65
CA ALA A 342 6.68 26.84 2.78
C ALA A 342 5.30 26.25 2.49
N LEU A 343 5.20 24.92 2.40
CA LEU A 343 3.92 24.21 2.33
C LEU A 343 3.09 24.46 3.61
N MET A 344 3.71 24.41 4.79
CA MET A 344 3.07 24.68 6.07
C MET A 344 2.55 26.11 6.14
N SER A 345 3.37 27.09 5.76
CA SER A 345 2.99 28.51 5.75
C SER A 345 1.82 28.79 4.81
N SER A 346 1.82 28.15 3.63
CA SER A 346 0.74 28.28 2.66
C SER A 346 -0.56 27.64 3.16
N THR A 347 -0.49 26.51 3.87
CA THR A 347 -1.65 25.87 4.50
C THR A 347 -2.23 26.74 5.63
N ALA A 348 -1.36 27.36 6.43
CA ALA A 348 -1.78 28.30 7.48
C ALA A 348 -2.47 29.54 6.90
N ALA A 349 -1.90 30.14 5.85
CA ALA A 349 -2.51 31.27 5.16
C ALA A 349 -3.88 30.91 4.55
N MET A 350 -4.02 29.71 4.01
CA MET A 350 -5.31 29.20 3.52
C MET A 350 -6.33 29.06 4.65
N GLY A 351 -5.93 28.54 5.82
CA GLY A 351 -6.79 28.47 7.01
C GLY A 351 -7.29 29.84 7.44
N GLY A 352 -6.43 30.86 7.38
CA GLY A 352 -6.81 32.26 7.62
C GLY A 352 -7.83 32.80 6.60
N ALA A 353 -7.60 32.54 5.31
CA ALA A 353 -8.49 32.95 4.23
C ALA A 353 -9.86 32.25 4.33
N VAL A 354 -9.92 30.98 4.66
CA VAL A 354 -11.16 30.24 4.92
C VAL A 354 -11.93 30.83 6.10
N SER A 355 -11.23 31.18 7.19
CA SER A 355 -11.85 31.82 8.35
C SER A 355 -12.49 33.15 7.99
N LEU A 356 -11.81 33.99 7.20
CA LEU A 356 -12.40 35.25 6.69
C LEU A 356 -13.63 34.99 5.82
N ALA A 357 -13.57 34.04 4.89
CA ALA A 357 -14.68 33.72 4.00
C ALA A 357 -15.91 33.19 4.76
N SER A 358 -15.69 32.61 5.96
CA SER A 358 -16.77 32.16 6.85
C SER A 358 -17.27 33.24 7.85
N GLY A 359 -16.78 34.46 7.71
CA GLY A 359 -17.16 35.56 8.62
C GLY A 359 -16.37 35.59 9.95
N GLY A 360 -15.30 34.80 10.03
CA GLY A 360 -14.40 34.74 11.19
C GLY A 360 -13.19 35.67 11.06
N ASN A 361 -12.23 35.51 11.95
CA ASN A 361 -11.00 36.28 11.99
C ASN A 361 -9.83 35.52 11.30
N PHE A 362 -9.11 36.20 10.39
CA PHE A 362 -7.97 35.63 9.66
C PHE A 362 -6.90 35.05 10.60
N TYR A 363 -6.53 35.79 11.64
CA TYR A 363 -5.50 35.37 12.59
C TYR A 363 -5.92 34.13 13.40
N GLN A 364 -7.19 33.99 13.75
CA GLN A 364 -7.69 32.79 14.40
C GLN A 364 -7.63 31.56 13.46
N GLY A 365 -7.98 31.73 12.20
CA GLY A 365 -7.87 30.66 11.18
C GLY A 365 -6.43 30.22 10.96
N LEU A 366 -5.51 31.19 10.87
CA LEU A 366 -4.09 30.96 10.74
C LEU A 366 -3.51 30.22 11.95
N LEU A 367 -3.80 30.69 13.17
CA LEU A 367 -3.33 30.08 14.42
C LEU A 367 -3.91 28.66 14.63
N ASN A 368 -5.16 28.43 14.24
CA ASN A 368 -5.77 27.11 14.32
C ASN A 368 -5.09 26.12 13.38
N ALA A 369 -4.75 26.51 12.16
CA ALA A 369 -4.01 25.72 11.22
C ALA A 369 -2.59 25.40 11.74
N GLU A 370 -1.87 26.40 12.27
CA GLU A 370 -0.55 26.22 12.88
C GLU A 370 -0.59 25.31 14.12
N ARG A 371 -1.60 25.45 15.01
CA ARG A 371 -1.76 24.60 16.18
C ARG A 371 -1.94 23.13 15.81
N ILE A 372 -2.71 22.85 14.76
CA ILE A 372 -2.91 21.50 14.26
C ILE A 372 -1.57 20.92 13.77
N LEU A 373 -0.84 21.68 12.97
CA LEU A 373 0.48 21.27 12.43
C LEU A 373 1.51 21.08 13.55
N TRP A 374 1.54 21.97 14.56
CA TRP A 374 2.44 21.85 15.70
C TRP A 374 2.12 20.61 16.56
N LYS A 375 0.84 20.31 16.76
CA LYS A 375 0.37 19.15 17.52
C LYS A 375 0.71 17.84 16.80
N MET A 376 0.58 17.78 15.48
CA MET A 376 1.02 16.65 14.65
C MET A 376 2.54 16.44 14.73
N ARG A 377 3.33 17.50 14.67
CA ARG A 377 4.79 17.46 14.81
C ARG A 377 5.22 17.02 16.21
N SER A 378 4.54 17.45 17.26
CA SER A 378 4.82 17.04 18.65
C SER A 378 4.50 15.57 18.91
N MET A 379 3.48 15.00 18.25
CA MET A 379 3.17 13.58 18.29
C MET A 379 4.23 12.75 17.56
N SER A 380 4.66 13.19 16.38
CA SER A 380 5.76 12.56 15.63
C SER A 380 7.08 12.57 16.40
N ASN A 381 7.38 13.64 17.12
CA ASN A 381 8.60 13.73 17.94
C ASN A 381 8.53 12.91 19.24
N ARG A 382 7.35 12.72 19.85
CA ARG A 382 7.20 11.84 21.02
C ARG A 382 7.44 10.37 20.69
N ASN A 383 7.01 9.93 19.52
CA ASN A 383 7.28 8.57 19.05
C ASN A 383 8.78 8.31 18.77
N LYS A 384 9.59 9.38 18.58
CA LYS A 384 11.05 9.28 18.45
C LYS A 384 11.80 9.21 19.78
N THR A 385 11.15 9.50 20.91
CA THR A 385 11.79 9.51 22.25
C THR A 385 11.59 8.19 23.00
N TYR A 386 10.78 7.27 22.48
CA TYR A 386 10.52 5.94 23.05
C TYR A 386 11.02 4.80 22.12
N ALA A 387 11.87 5.09 21.13
CA ALA A 387 12.54 4.11 20.27
C ALA A 387 14.02 3.97 20.66
#